data_e5e6ad3cf9c2ba8f3aebf328cb344641
#
_entry.id   e5e6ad3cf9c2ba8f3aebf328cb344641
#
_cell.length_a   1.000
_cell.length_b   1.000
_cell.length_c   1.000
_cell.angle_alpha   90.00
_cell.angle_beta   90.00
_cell.angle_gamma   90.00
#
_symmetry.space_group_name_H-M   'P 1'
#
loop_
_entity.id
_entity.type
_entity.pdbx_description
1 polymer ?
#
loop_
_entity_poly.entity_id
_entity_poly.type
_entity_poly.pdbx_seq_one_letter_code
_entity_poly.pdbx_strand_id
1 'polypeptide(L)'
;NSPLGACETCRGFGRVIGVDYALVVPDESKTLRGGAVRPWQTESYRESQDDLVRFARRRGVPLDTPWRDLTEDQRRWVIDGEGPWERKVWYGARRFFQWLESRSYRMHIRVLLSKYRSYTPCGDCGGARLKREALLWRLGPGEGDAQAPSIHDLMLRPIERCRDFFAGLVLPAPLDEAADLLLAEIRSRLGFLVRVGLGYLTLDRQSRTLSGGEVQRINLTTALGTSLTNTLFVLDEPSVGLHPRDMRRVIDVMQRLRDNGNSLLVVEHDPQIMLTADRILDLGPGPGERGGRVVFDGTPAELAAHGDTLTAEYLAGRRDPVVHARRRGPPAEGAPELVVRGAREHNLQDLDVTIPLGRLVCVTGVSGSGKSTLVQDVLHAALLRAKGRPTSRPGVHRSLEGAEHVGDVVMVDQSAIGRTTRSNPASYVGAFDAIRKRFAAEAVAIERGYTVGTFSFNSGNGRCPTCAGNGFERVEMQFLSDVYLRCPDCDGRRYRPEILDVKMVRGPGAGKSIADVLEMTVSEAAAYFVDDVELTACLEPLVAVGLDYLRLGQPVPTLSGGEAQRLKLAGHLKGTAKGTFCFSAKGTFCF
;
A
#
# COMPACT_ATOMS: atom_id res chain seq x y z
N ASN A 1 7.08 25.05 9.63
CA ASN A 1 6.57 25.07 8.22
C ASN A 1 6.05 26.46 7.76
N SER A 2 6.42 27.53 8.49
CA SER A 2 6.16 28.90 8.03
C SER A 2 7.03 29.20 6.81
N PRO A 3 6.53 29.98 5.82
CA PRO A 3 7.34 30.42 4.67
C PRO A 3 8.61 31.16 5.08
N LEU A 4 8.64 31.77 6.25
CA LEU A 4 9.80 32.50 6.80
C LEU A 4 10.94 31.56 7.18
N GLY A 5 10.65 30.42 7.80
CA GLY A 5 11.64 29.48 8.31
C GLY A 5 11.84 28.23 7.44
N ALA A 6 10.98 27.97 6.47
CA ALA A 6 11.08 26.80 5.60
C ALA A 6 12.27 26.93 4.63
N CYS A 7 12.99 25.83 4.39
CA CYS A 7 14.00 25.75 3.33
C CYS A 7 13.38 26.14 1.98
N GLU A 8 14.01 27.04 1.25
CA GLU A 8 13.47 27.60 0.00
C GLU A 8 13.37 26.53 -1.10
N THR A 9 14.33 25.64 -1.17
CA THR A 9 14.41 24.58 -2.19
C THR A 9 13.34 23.52 -1.99
N CYS A 10 13.20 22.95 -0.79
CA CYS A 10 12.22 21.91 -0.52
C CYS A 10 10.91 22.44 0.09
N ARG A 11 10.79 23.74 0.34
CA ARG A 11 9.60 24.38 0.93
C ARG A 11 9.07 23.71 2.20
N GLY A 12 10.01 23.22 3.03
CA GLY A 12 9.66 22.55 4.29
C GLY A 12 9.37 21.05 4.16
N PHE A 13 9.49 20.44 2.97
CA PHE A 13 9.28 18.99 2.80
C PHE A 13 10.48 18.16 3.24
N GLY A 14 11.70 18.74 3.30
CA GLY A 14 12.94 18.04 3.62
C GLY A 14 13.45 17.13 2.50
N ARG A 15 12.65 16.93 1.46
CA ARG A 15 12.97 16.10 0.30
C ARG A 15 12.56 16.81 -0.99
N VAL A 16 13.24 16.48 -2.07
CA VAL A 16 12.92 16.94 -3.42
C VAL A 16 12.60 15.75 -4.32
N ILE A 17 11.69 15.97 -5.26
CA ILE A 17 11.39 14.97 -6.28
C ILE A 17 12.42 15.15 -7.39
N GLY A 18 13.25 14.15 -7.59
CA GLY A 18 14.26 14.13 -8.63
C GLY A 18 14.23 12.86 -9.47
N VAL A 19 14.97 12.84 -10.57
CA VAL A 19 15.21 11.63 -11.35
C VAL A 19 16.21 10.77 -10.61
N ASP A 20 15.84 9.53 -10.35
CA ASP A 20 16.73 8.53 -9.79
C ASP A 20 17.46 7.79 -10.93
N TYR A 21 18.72 8.10 -11.10
CA TYR A 21 19.53 7.50 -12.18
C TYR A 21 19.78 6.00 -11.97
N ALA A 22 19.61 5.47 -10.77
CA ALA A 22 19.62 4.03 -10.56
C ALA A 22 18.40 3.33 -11.16
N LEU A 23 17.27 4.04 -11.30
CA LEU A 23 16.10 3.55 -12.04
C LEU A 23 16.25 3.73 -13.55
N VAL A 24 17.05 4.72 -13.98
CA VAL A 24 17.38 4.95 -15.39
C VAL A 24 18.30 3.84 -15.92
N VAL A 25 19.27 3.39 -15.12
CA VAL A 25 20.16 2.26 -15.40
C VAL A 25 19.96 1.20 -14.30
N PRO A 26 18.90 0.41 -14.36
CA PRO A 26 18.58 -0.56 -13.31
C PRO A 26 19.46 -1.81 -13.34
N ASP A 27 19.99 -2.15 -14.50
CA ASP A 27 20.83 -3.34 -14.73
C ASP A 27 22.22 -2.90 -15.17
N GLU A 28 23.13 -2.84 -14.22
CA GLU A 28 24.50 -2.42 -14.44
C GLU A 28 25.37 -3.45 -15.19
N SER A 29 24.86 -4.66 -15.42
CA SER A 29 25.52 -5.68 -16.26
C SER A 29 25.35 -5.41 -17.75
N LYS A 30 24.36 -4.59 -18.12
CA LYS A 30 24.12 -4.22 -19.52
C LYS A 30 25.12 -3.20 -20.04
N THR A 31 25.41 -3.31 -21.33
CA THR A 31 26.24 -2.37 -22.05
C THR A 31 25.43 -1.20 -22.60
N LEU A 32 26.06 -0.10 -22.97
CA LEU A 32 25.37 1.04 -23.59
C LEU A 32 24.66 0.64 -24.88
N ARG A 33 25.26 -0.22 -25.70
CA ARG A 33 24.64 -0.80 -26.91
C ARG A 33 23.53 -1.78 -26.55
N GLY A 34 23.70 -2.55 -25.47
CA GLY A 34 22.74 -3.54 -24.97
C GLY A 34 21.58 -2.95 -24.19
N GLY A 35 21.43 -1.62 -24.19
CA GLY A 35 20.26 -0.96 -23.60
C GLY A 35 20.35 -0.75 -22.10
N ALA A 36 21.52 -0.42 -21.56
CA ALA A 36 21.70 -0.07 -20.16
C ALA A 36 20.77 1.08 -19.74
N VAL A 37 20.55 2.07 -20.62
CA VAL A 37 19.65 3.21 -20.36
C VAL A 37 18.21 2.82 -20.70
N ARG A 38 17.46 2.43 -19.70
CA ARG A 38 16.13 1.82 -19.83
C ARG A 38 15.05 2.69 -20.52
N PRO A 39 14.91 4.01 -20.26
CA PRO A 39 13.87 4.81 -20.89
C PRO A 39 13.95 4.84 -22.41
N TRP A 40 15.13 4.65 -23.00
CA TRP A 40 15.36 4.68 -24.44
C TRP A 40 15.12 3.34 -25.15
N GLN A 41 14.75 2.29 -24.43
CA GLN A 41 14.47 0.98 -25.00
C GLN A 41 13.02 0.84 -25.52
N THR A 42 12.26 1.92 -25.49
CA THR A 42 10.91 1.98 -26.08
C THR A 42 10.96 2.56 -27.47
N GLU A 43 10.05 2.14 -28.34
CA GLU A 43 9.96 2.62 -29.72
C GLU A 43 9.88 4.16 -29.80
N SER A 44 9.14 4.79 -28.89
CA SER A 44 8.96 6.25 -28.80
C SER A 44 10.24 7.04 -28.51
N TYR A 45 11.29 6.42 -27.94
CA TYR A 45 12.53 7.07 -27.54
C TYR A 45 13.78 6.38 -28.08
N ARG A 46 13.62 5.54 -29.12
CA ARG A 46 14.71 4.83 -29.77
C ARG A 46 15.74 5.78 -30.39
N GLU A 47 15.31 6.92 -30.88
CA GLU A 47 16.16 7.97 -31.41
C GLU A 47 17.23 8.43 -30.38
N SER A 48 16.85 8.54 -29.09
CA SER A 48 17.80 8.87 -28.02
C SER A 48 18.84 7.78 -27.78
N GLN A 49 18.47 6.50 -27.98
CA GLN A 49 19.42 5.38 -27.93
C GLN A 49 20.39 5.43 -29.11
N ASP A 50 19.91 5.73 -30.31
CA ASP A 50 20.73 5.85 -31.52
C ASP A 50 21.70 7.04 -31.40
N ASP A 51 21.24 8.15 -30.83
CA ASP A 51 22.06 9.30 -30.50
C ASP A 51 23.17 8.95 -29.51
N LEU A 52 22.85 8.23 -28.41
CA LEU A 52 23.85 7.76 -27.46
C LEU A 52 24.97 6.98 -28.19
N VAL A 53 24.60 6.01 -29.01
CA VAL A 53 25.57 5.18 -29.76
C VAL A 53 26.42 6.02 -30.68
N ARG A 54 25.82 6.98 -31.40
CA ARG A 54 26.52 7.89 -32.34
C ARG A 54 27.51 8.78 -31.62
N PHE A 55 27.10 9.43 -30.51
CA PHE A 55 27.98 10.35 -29.78
C PHE A 55 29.06 9.62 -28.97
N ALA A 56 28.74 8.44 -28.39
CA ALA A 56 29.70 7.62 -27.67
C ALA A 56 30.88 7.19 -28.59
N ARG A 57 30.57 6.80 -29.84
CA ARG A 57 31.63 6.49 -30.85
C ARG A 57 32.54 7.68 -31.12
N ARG A 58 31.98 8.90 -31.24
CA ARG A 58 32.77 10.12 -31.49
C ARG A 58 33.65 10.47 -30.28
N ARG A 59 33.18 10.22 -29.08
CA ARG A 59 33.87 10.52 -27.82
C ARG A 59 34.88 9.45 -27.41
N GLY A 60 34.81 8.26 -28.02
CA GLY A 60 35.63 7.12 -27.61
C GLY A 60 35.14 6.43 -26.33
N VAL A 61 33.83 6.60 -25.98
CA VAL A 61 33.22 5.90 -24.86
C VAL A 61 32.86 4.47 -25.29
N PRO A 62 33.29 3.42 -24.55
CA PRO A 62 33.08 2.03 -24.94
C PRO A 62 31.62 1.68 -24.89
N LEU A 63 31.11 1.09 -25.99
CA LEU A 63 29.70 0.75 -26.16
C LEU A 63 29.35 -0.65 -25.65
N ASP A 64 30.35 -1.53 -25.60
CA ASP A 64 30.18 -2.96 -25.34
C ASP A 64 30.72 -3.38 -23.95
N THR A 65 31.15 -2.39 -23.16
CA THR A 65 31.53 -2.57 -21.74
C THR A 65 30.32 -2.46 -20.85
N PRO A 66 30.11 -3.38 -19.87
CA PRO A 66 29.06 -3.28 -18.89
C PRO A 66 29.07 -1.94 -18.14
N TRP A 67 27.89 -1.40 -17.81
CA TRP A 67 27.78 -0.11 -17.12
C TRP A 67 28.62 -0.04 -15.84
N ARG A 68 28.63 -1.12 -15.05
CA ARG A 68 29.42 -1.20 -13.81
C ARG A 68 30.92 -1.08 -14.01
N ASP A 69 31.42 -1.42 -15.21
CA ASP A 69 32.85 -1.42 -15.54
C ASP A 69 33.28 -0.15 -16.29
N LEU A 70 32.32 0.75 -16.61
CA LEU A 70 32.63 2.08 -17.13
C LEU A 70 33.27 2.95 -16.05
N THR A 71 34.18 3.84 -16.45
CA THR A 71 34.79 4.83 -15.54
C THR A 71 33.72 5.82 -15.05
N GLU A 72 33.97 6.47 -13.92
CA GLU A 72 33.04 7.48 -13.38
C GLU A 72 32.80 8.63 -14.36
N ASP A 73 33.83 9.07 -15.07
CA ASP A 73 33.72 10.13 -16.09
C ASP A 73 32.88 9.69 -17.29
N GLN A 74 32.99 8.43 -17.72
CA GLN A 74 32.17 7.87 -18.79
C GLN A 74 30.71 7.78 -18.38
N ARG A 75 30.42 7.30 -17.15
CA ARG A 75 29.06 7.27 -16.60
C ARG A 75 28.50 8.68 -16.45
N ARG A 76 29.28 9.62 -15.93
CA ARG A 76 28.91 11.03 -15.80
C ARG A 76 28.60 11.65 -17.15
N TRP A 77 29.42 11.36 -18.17
CA TRP A 77 29.15 11.82 -19.52
C TRP A 77 27.82 11.31 -20.09
N VAL A 78 27.47 10.03 -19.89
CA VAL A 78 26.18 9.48 -20.32
C VAL A 78 25.02 10.20 -19.64
N ILE A 79 25.15 10.51 -18.35
CA ILE A 79 24.09 11.15 -17.56
C ILE A 79 23.99 12.65 -17.85
N ASP A 80 25.08 13.39 -17.77
CA ASP A 80 25.07 14.86 -17.79
C ASP A 80 25.21 15.43 -19.21
N GLY A 81 25.84 14.69 -20.11
CA GLY A 81 26.11 15.13 -21.47
C GLY A 81 27.18 16.23 -21.55
N GLU A 82 27.35 16.82 -22.74
CA GLU A 82 28.31 17.89 -23.04
C GLU A 82 27.63 19.26 -23.23
N GLY A 83 26.35 19.28 -23.53
CA GLY A 83 25.66 20.54 -23.78
C GLY A 83 24.22 20.36 -24.22
N PRO A 84 23.53 21.48 -24.53
CA PRO A 84 22.15 21.44 -24.98
C PRO A 84 22.06 20.90 -26.42
N TRP A 85 20.88 20.43 -26.78
CA TRP A 85 20.53 19.78 -28.05
C TRP A 85 20.89 20.60 -29.28
N GLU A 86 20.73 21.90 -29.21
CA GLU A 86 20.95 22.85 -30.28
C GLU A 86 22.43 22.91 -30.72
N ARG A 87 23.34 22.57 -29.83
CA ARG A 87 24.78 22.54 -30.13
C ARG A 87 25.24 21.27 -30.87
N LYS A 88 24.33 20.33 -31.16
CA LYS A 88 24.62 19.05 -31.84
C LYS A 88 25.69 18.21 -31.13
N VAL A 89 25.75 18.32 -29.79
CA VAL A 89 26.59 17.52 -28.90
C VAL A 89 25.73 16.58 -28.09
N TRP A 90 26.36 15.66 -27.38
CA TRP A 90 25.59 14.74 -26.50
C TRP A 90 24.89 15.50 -25.36
N TYR A 91 23.58 15.37 -25.30
CA TYR A 91 22.75 16.12 -24.33
C TYR A 91 22.61 15.40 -22.97
N GLY A 92 22.87 14.11 -22.90
CA GLY A 92 22.79 13.32 -21.67
C GLY A 92 21.39 12.99 -21.20
N ALA A 93 21.30 12.00 -20.31
CA ALA A 93 20.03 11.59 -19.73
C ALA A 93 19.36 12.71 -18.91
N ARG A 94 20.13 13.56 -18.25
CA ARG A 94 19.62 14.68 -17.44
C ARG A 94 18.76 15.63 -18.26
N ARG A 95 19.24 16.08 -19.42
CA ARG A 95 18.47 17.00 -20.29
C ARG A 95 17.31 16.32 -20.98
N PHE A 96 17.43 15.02 -21.28
CA PHE A 96 16.28 14.24 -21.74
C PHE A 96 15.14 14.26 -20.72
N PHE A 97 15.42 14.05 -19.43
CA PHE A 97 14.39 14.13 -18.39
C PHE A 97 13.87 15.56 -18.17
N GLN A 98 14.71 16.59 -18.23
CA GLN A 98 14.26 17.99 -18.20
C GLN A 98 13.31 18.30 -19.34
N TRP A 99 13.60 17.81 -20.55
CA TRP A 99 12.70 17.93 -21.69
C TRP A 99 11.37 17.18 -21.48
N LEU A 100 11.38 16.01 -20.88
CA LEU A 100 10.15 15.30 -20.49
C LEU A 100 9.36 16.10 -19.43
N GLU A 101 10.03 16.72 -18.47
CA GLU A 101 9.41 17.53 -17.44
C GLU A 101 8.70 18.75 -18.00
N SER A 102 9.25 19.40 -19.00
CA SER A 102 8.60 20.53 -19.71
C SER A 102 7.31 20.10 -20.41
N ARG A 103 7.13 18.81 -20.67
CA ARG A 103 5.95 18.22 -21.33
C ARG A 103 5.06 17.41 -20.37
N SER A 104 5.24 17.59 -19.07
CA SER A 104 4.49 16.85 -18.04
C SER A 104 2.98 17.13 -18.01
N TYR A 105 2.49 18.10 -18.78
CA TYR A 105 1.06 18.31 -19.02
C TYR A 105 0.40 17.12 -19.74
N ARG A 106 1.16 16.31 -20.47
CA ARG A 106 0.67 15.09 -21.15
C ARG A 106 0.64 13.90 -20.19
N MET A 107 -0.50 13.18 -20.14
CA MET A 107 -0.70 12.06 -19.21
C MET A 107 0.37 10.97 -19.34
N HIS A 108 0.67 10.53 -20.57
CA HIS A 108 1.66 9.47 -20.80
C HIS A 108 3.08 9.86 -20.37
N ILE A 109 3.44 11.15 -20.49
CA ILE A 109 4.73 11.67 -19.99
C ILE A 109 4.77 11.64 -18.47
N ARG A 110 3.68 12.03 -17.78
CA ARG A 110 3.60 11.92 -16.32
C ARG A 110 3.76 10.48 -15.84
N VAL A 111 3.10 9.54 -16.51
CA VAL A 111 3.24 8.10 -16.21
C VAL A 111 4.67 7.61 -16.45
N LEU A 112 5.32 8.08 -17.50
CA LEU A 112 6.72 7.75 -17.76
C LEU A 112 7.64 8.32 -16.67
N LEU A 113 7.52 9.61 -16.36
CA LEU A 113 8.32 10.28 -15.33
C LEU A 113 8.15 9.63 -13.95
N SER A 114 6.94 9.20 -13.60
CA SER A 114 6.69 8.55 -12.30
C SER A 114 7.48 7.26 -12.10
N LYS A 115 7.89 6.59 -13.19
CA LYS A 115 8.71 5.37 -13.13
C LYS A 115 10.18 5.64 -12.77
N TYR A 116 10.66 6.87 -12.97
CA TYR A 116 12.07 7.24 -12.80
C TYR A 116 12.28 8.31 -11.74
N ARG A 117 11.22 8.74 -11.06
CA ARG A 117 11.28 9.73 -9.97
C ARG A 117 11.36 9.06 -8.62
N SER A 118 12.24 9.59 -7.77
CA SER A 118 12.30 9.24 -6.35
C SER A 118 12.36 10.50 -5.49
N TYR A 119 12.10 10.31 -4.19
CA TYR A 119 12.23 11.36 -3.20
C TYR A 119 13.61 11.28 -2.57
N THR A 120 14.49 12.22 -2.90
CA THR A 120 15.81 12.33 -2.29
C THR A 120 15.83 13.40 -1.19
N PRO A 121 16.65 13.27 -0.14
CA PRO A 121 16.86 14.35 0.81
C PRO A 121 17.25 15.64 0.08
N CYS A 122 16.73 16.77 0.53
CA CYS A 122 17.04 18.06 -0.05
C CYS A 122 18.53 18.36 0.17
N GLY A 123 19.26 18.67 -0.91
CA GLY A 123 20.70 18.95 -0.85
C GLY A 123 21.05 20.18 0.00
N ASP A 124 20.17 21.19 0.04
CA ASP A 124 20.43 22.44 0.75
C ASP A 124 20.25 22.32 2.26
N CYS A 125 19.17 21.66 2.69
CA CYS A 125 18.88 21.53 4.12
C CYS A 125 19.22 20.13 4.70
N GLY A 126 19.76 19.23 3.88
CA GLY A 126 20.10 17.87 4.33
C GLY A 126 18.93 17.06 4.89
N GLY A 127 17.68 17.43 4.56
CA GLY A 127 16.48 16.85 5.14
C GLY A 127 15.89 17.62 6.32
N ALA A 128 16.59 18.64 6.84
CA ALA A 128 16.18 19.39 8.02
C ALA A 128 14.91 20.25 7.84
N ARG A 129 14.41 20.40 6.61
CA ARG A 129 13.17 21.12 6.24
C ARG A 129 13.22 22.63 6.42
N LEU A 130 14.15 23.13 7.25
CA LEU A 130 14.24 24.53 7.68
C LEU A 130 15.48 25.20 7.09
N LYS A 131 15.47 26.53 7.07
CA LYS A 131 16.64 27.36 6.77
C LYS A 131 17.68 27.21 7.88
N ARG A 132 18.95 27.51 7.55
CA ARG A 132 20.06 27.42 8.52
C ARG A 132 19.85 28.30 9.74
N GLU A 133 19.33 29.51 9.53
CA GLU A 133 19.07 30.49 10.60
C GLU A 133 18.03 29.98 11.60
N ALA A 134 17.01 29.27 11.13
CA ALA A 134 16.00 28.66 11.99
C ALA A 134 16.56 27.49 12.83
N LEU A 135 17.64 26.86 12.41
CA LEU A 135 18.31 25.78 13.13
C LEU A 135 19.35 26.28 14.15
N LEU A 136 19.64 27.57 14.16
CA LEU A 136 20.51 28.18 15.18
C LEU A 136 19.82 28.30 16.54
N TRP A 137 18.48 28.32 16.56
CA TRP A 137 17.71 28.33 17.79
C TRP A 137 17.82 26.97 18.47
N ARG A 138 18.26 27.01 19.73
CA ARG A 138 18.52 25.85 20.58
C ARG A 138 17.65 25.91 21.83
N LEU A 139 17.20 24.75 22.30
CA LEU A 139 16.37 24.65 23.51
C LEU A 139 17.13 23.92 24.60
N GLY A 140 17.49 24.63 25.67
CA GLY A 140 18.25 24.08 26.78
C GLY A 140 18.22 24.99 28.02
N PRO A 141 18.76 24.55 29.14
CA PRO A 141 18.66 25.26 30.42
C PRO A 141 19.59 26.47 30.58
N GLY A 142 20.41 26.83 29.59
CA GLY A 142 21.36 27.95 29.72
C GLY A 142 21.74 28.59 28.39
N GLU A 143 22.15 29.88 28.46
CA GLU A 143 22.73 30.59 27.31
C GLU A 143 24.08 29.97 26.94
N GLY A 144 24.27 29.66 25.64
CA GLY A 144 25.52 29.17 25.08
C GLY A 144 25.77 27.67 25.18
N ASP A 145 24.80 26.86 25.61
CA ASP A 145 24.94 25.40 25.59
C ASP A 145 24.98 24.89 24.12
N ALA A 146 26.20 24.72 23.61
CA ALA A 146 26.42 24.21 22.24
C ALA A 146 25.86 22.80 22.03
N GLN A 147 25.52 22.07 23.09
CA GLN A 147 24.93 20.73 23.04
C GLN A 147 23.39 20.76 23.08
N ALA A 148 22.77 21.91 23.34
CA ALA A 148 21.34 22.05 23.37
C ALA A 148 20.74 21.70 21.97
N PRO A 149 19.67 20.90 21.91
CA PRO A 149 19.11 20.48 20.64
C PRO A 149 18.38 21.61 19.91
N SER A 150 18.53 21.63 18.57
CA SER A 150 17.64 22.38 17.70
C SER A 150 16.30 21.64 17.55
N ILE A 151 15.31 22.31 16.96
CA ILE A 151 14.01 21.67 16.64
C ILE A 151 14.21 20.44 15.75
N HIS A 152 15.15 20.46 14.80
CA HIS A 152 15.46 19.32 13.96
C HIS A 152 16.02 18.14 14.74
N ASP A 153 16.95 18.40 15.65
CA ASP A 153 17.53 17.37 16.52
C ASP A 153 16.46 16.69 17.38
N LEU A 154 15.50 17.48 17.89
CA LEU A 154 14.35 16.94 18.63
C LEU A 154 13.43 16.12 17.75
N MET A 155 13.16 16.56 16.51
CA MET A 155 12.31 15.81 15.58
C MET A 155 12.90 14.47 15.16
N LEU A 156 14.22 14.32 15.17
CA LEU A 156 14.91 13.07 14.86
C LEU A 156 15.00 12.10 16.04
N ARG A 157 14.75 12.58 17.27
CA ARG A 157 14.75 11.72 18.45
C ARG A 157 13.49 10.85 18.50
N PRO A 158 13.58 9.63 19.05
CA PRO A 158 12.39 8.85 19.40
C PRO A 158 11.46 9.67 20.32
N ILE A 159 10.16 9.58 20.10
CA ILE A 159 9.14 10.33 20.86
C ILE A 159 9.29 10.11 22.37
N GLU A 160 9.65 8.91 22.79
CA GLU A 160 9.91 8.60 24.20
C GLU A 160 11.06 9.46 24.78
N ARG A 161 12.17 9.60 24.04
CA ARG A 161 13.27 10.48 24.43
C ARG A 161 12.91 11.97 24.36
N CYS A 162 12.03 12.36 23.43
CA CYS A 162 11.48 13.71 23.39
C CYS A 162 10.62 13.98 24.63
N ARG A 163 9.75 13.04 25.02
CA ARG A 163 8.96 13.14 26.25
C ARG A 163 9.86 13.35 27.48
N ASP A 164 10.91 12.53 27.62
CA ASP A 164 11.82 12.58 28.75
C ASP A 164 12.60 13.91 28.77
N PHE A 165 13.01 14.41 27.61
CA PHE A 165 13.64 15.73 27.47
C PHE A 165 12.69 16.84 27.92
N PHE A 166 11.45 16.89 27.43
CA PHE A 166 10.50 17.93 27.84
C PHE A 166 10.01 17.77 29.28
N ALA A 167 10.00 16.56 29.82
CA ALA A 167 9.69 16.34 31.25
C ALA A 167 10.76 16.96 32.17
N GLY A 168 12.04 16.84 31.80
CA GLY A 168 13.17 17.40 32.55
C GLY A 168 13.51 18.85 32.19
N LEU A 169 12.87 19.45 31.18
CA LEU A 169 13.19 20.79 30.75
C LEU A 169 12.65 21.83 31.75
N VAL A 170 13.59 22.60 32.31
CA VAL A 170 13.30 23.79 33.14
C VAL A 170 13.82 24.99 32.36
N LEU A 171 12.95 25.94 32.07
CA LEU A 171 13.32 27.16 31.38
C LEU A 171 13.63 28.25 32.42
N PRO A 172 14.58 29.19 32.16
CA PRO A 172 14.92 30.25 33.09
C PRO A 172 13.77 31.26 33.22
N ALA A 173 13.58 31.75 34.43
CA ALA A 173 12.63 32.83 34.71
C ALA A 173 13.15 34.20 34.19
N PRO A 174 12.26 35.15 33.80
CA PRO A 174 10.80 35.07 33.91
C PRO A 174 10.18 34.47 32.64
N LEU A 175 9.45 33.38 32.77
CA LEU A 175 8.60 32.87 31.74
C LEU A 175 7.19 33.44 31.86
N ASP A 176 6.54 33.66 30.75
CA ASP A 176 5.12 34.00 30.75
C ASP A 176 4.26 32.74 30.94
N GLU A 177 3.03 32.95 31.40
CA GLU A 177 2.03 31.90 31.60
C GLU A 177 1.78 31.08 30.33
N ALA A 178 1.95 31.71 29.15
CA ALA A 178 1.79 31.07 27.84
C ALA A 178 2.88 30.00 27.60
N ALA A 179 4.12 30.22 28.04
CA ALA A 179 5.20 29.24 27.91
C ALA A 179 4.94 27.99 28.76
N ASP A 180 4.41 28.16 29.96
CA ASP A 180 4.05 27.05 30.85
C ASP A 180 2.90 26.23 30.28
N LEU A 181 1.88 26.88 29.73
CA LEU A 181 0.76 26.20 29.04
C LEU A 181 1.25 25.40 27.83
N LEU A 182 2.13 25.98 27.00
CA LEU A 182 2.70 25.27 25.86
C LEU A 182 3.52 24.04 26.27
N LEU A 183 4.34 24.17 27.32
CA LEU A 183 5.12 23.03 27.84
C LEU A 183 4.22 21.92 28.39
N ALA A 184 3.16 22.30 29.12
CA ALA A 184 2.19 21.35 29.65
C ALA A 184 1.49 20.59 28.50
N GLU A 185 1.09 21.29 27.44
CA GLU A 185 0.47 20.70 26.25
C GLU A 185 1.43 19.77 25.50
N ILE A 186 2.70 20.17 25.29
CA ILE A 186 3.74 19.32 24.67
C ILE A 186 3.94 18.03 25.48
N ARG A 187 4.09 18.16 26.81
CA ARG A 187 4.26 17.02 27.73
C ARG A 187 3.07 16.06 27.65
N SER A 188 1.87 16.60 27.65
CA SER A 188 0.63 15.83 27.54
C SER A 188 0.56 15.04 26.23
N ARG A 189 0.75 15.70 25.09
CA ARG A 189 0.68 15.07 23.75
C ARG A 189 1.77 14.03 23.54
N LEU A 190 3.01 14.29 23.94
CA LEU A 190 4.07 13.29 23.88
C LEU A 190 3.77 12.09 24.80
N GLY A 191 3.19 12.36 25.98
CA GLY A 191 2.72 11.33 26.89
C GLY A 191 1.63 10.43 26.27
N PHE A 192 0.69 11.00 25.51
CA PHE A 192 -0.32 10.21 24.79
C PHE A 192 0.31 9.31 23.73
N LEU A 193 1.23 9.83 22.91
CA LEU A 193 1.91 9.04 21.87
C LEU A 193 2.70 7.86 22.48
N VAL A 194 3.38 8.07 23.60
CA VAL A 194 4.11 6.99 24.30
C VAL A 194 3.14 5.95 24.88
N ARG A 195 2.02 6.38 25.47
CA ARG A 195 1.01 5.48 26.04
C ARG A 195 0.41 4.53 25.01
N VAL A 196 0.11 5.01 23.79
CA VAL A 196 -0.39 4.16 22.71
C VAL A 196 0.71 3.30 22.04
N GLY A 197 1.94 3.33 22.60
CA GLY A 197 3.04 2.51 22.10
C GLY A 197 3.72 3.03 20.84
N LEU A 198 3.71 4.36 20.60
CA LEU A 198 4.38 5.01 19.48
C LEU A 198 5.70 5.69 19.89
N GLY A 199 6.20 5.42 21.09
CA GLY A 199 7.41 6.04 21.64
C GLY A 199 8.68 5.83 20.81
N TYR A 200 8.74 4.78 20.00
CA TYR A 200 9.86 4.48 19.11
C TYR A 200 9.88 5.32 17.82
N LEU A 201 8.76 5.90 17.42
CA LEU A 201 8.69 6.76 16.23
C LEU A 201 9.43 8.07 16.46
N THR A 202 9.82 8.72 15.37
CA THR A 202 10.35 10.08 15.36
C THR A 202 9.30 11.05 14.84
N LEU A 203 9.32 12.29 15.32
CA LEU A 203 8.39 13.33 14.85
C LEU A 203 8.64 13.74 13.38
N ASP A 204 9.83 13.44 12.85
CA ASP A 204 10.18 13.68 11.44
C ASP A 204 9.58 12.63 10.49
N ARG A 205 9.12 11.49 10.99
CA ARG A 205 8.60 10.42 10.15
C ARG A 205 7.37 10.86 9.37
N GLN A 206 7.43 10.66 8.06
CA GLN A 206 6.33 11.06 7.17
C GLN A 206 5.10 10.16 7.38
N SER A 207 3.92 10.75 7.50
CA SER A 207 2.66 10.04 7.75
C SER A 207 2.37 8.94 6.72
N ARG A 208 2.71 9.16 5.45
CA ARG A 208 2.57 8.15 4.37
C ARG A 208 3.43 6.89 4.56
N THR A 209 4.47 6.94 5.41
CA THR A 209 5.34 5.79 5.72
C THR A 209 4.91 5.05 6.96
N LEU A 210 3.88 5.54 7.64
CA LEU A 210 3.30 4.89 8.81
C LEU A 210 2.50 3.65 8.38
N SER A 211 2.57 2.63 9.20
CA SER A 211 1.71 1.47 9.05
C SER A 211 0.26 1.82 9.44
N GLY A 212 -0.74 1.07 8.95
CA GLY A 212 -2.14 1.33 9.30
C GLY A 212 -2.40 1.30 10.81
N GLY A 213 -1.79 0.36 11.55
CA GLY A 213 -1.89 0.32 13.00
C GLY A 213 -1.20 1.51 13.69
N GLU A 214 -0.13 2.08 13.12
CA GLU A 214 0.48 3.32 13.61
C GLU A 214 -0.44 4.52 13.39
N VAL A 215 -1.06 4.61 12.20
CA VAL A 215 -2.03 5.67 11.89
C VAL A 215 -3.24 5.61 12.84
N GLN A 216 -3.81 4.41 13.04
CA GLN A 216 -4.93 4.25 13.97
C GLN A 216 -4.57 4.67 15.40
N ARG A 217 -3.38 4.30 15.89
CA ARG A 217 -2.91 4.71 17.22
C ARG A 217 -2.71 6.23 17.31
N ILE A 218 -2.23 6.88 16.25
CA ILE A 218 -2.15 8.35 16.20
C ILE A 218 -3.56 8.96 16.31
N ASN A 219 -4.55 8.42 15.60
CA ASN A 219 -5.93 8.88 15.68
C ASN A 219 -6.50 8.73 17.11
N LEU A 220 -6.19 7.61 17.79
CA LEU A 220 -6.56 7.44 19.20
C LEU A 220 -5.91 8.49 20.11
N THR A 221 -4.68 8.95 19.84
CA THR A 221 -4.05 10.01 20.64
C THR A 221 -4.76 11.36 20.50
N THR A 222 -5.32 11.62 19.32
CA THR A 222 -6.13 12.82 19.10
C THR A 222 -7.40 12.79 19.95
N ALA A 223 -8.06 11.63 20.01
CA ALA A 223 -9.24 11.42 20.86
C ALA A 223 -8.90 11.60 22.38
N LEU A 224 -7.75 11.10 22.83
CA LEU A 224 -7.28 11.26 24.22
C LEU A 224 -6.89 12.70 24.56
N GLY A 225 -6.39 13.45 23.59
CA GLY A 225 -5.93 14.84 23.76
C GLY A 225 -7.07 15.86 23.79
N THR A 226 -8.28 15.46 23.43
CA THR A 226 -9.47 16.29 23.54
C THR A 226 -10.17 16.00 24.84
N SER A 227 -10.61 17.04 25.55
CA SER A 227 -11.46 16.90 26.75
C SER A 227 -12.91 16.51 26.38
N LEU A 228 -13.07 15.66 25.37
CA LEU A 228 -14.37 15.22 24.90
C LEU A 228 -15.01 14.30 25.95
N THR A 229 -16.21 14.68 26.36
CA THR A 229 -17.10 13.89 27.17
C THR A 229 -18.42 13.72 26.40
N ASN A 230 -19.19 12.70 26.72
CA ASN A 230 -20.48 12.44 26.09
C ASN A 230 -20.41 12.26 24.56
N THR A 231 -19.29 11.72 24.08
CA THR A 231 -19.01 11.51 22.66
C THR A 231 -19.07 10.03 22.31
N LEU A 232 -19.62 9.69 21.15
CA LEU A 232 -19.57 8.34 20.59
C LEU A 232 -18.33 8.20 19.69
N PHE A 233 -17.39 7.35 20.08
CA PHE A 233 -16.24 6.95 19.27
C PHE A 233 -16.58 5.68 18.51
N VAL A 234 -16.39 5.70 17.18
CA VAL A 234 -16.52 4.51 16.32
C VAL A 234 -15.13 4.12 15.87
N LEU A 235 -14.71 2.91 16.23
CA LEU A 235 -13.39 2.35 15.93
C LEU A 235 -13.55 1.09 15.07
N ASP A 236 -12.85 1.07 13.93
CA ASP A 236 -12.87 -0.06 13.01
C ASP A 236 -11.52 -0.78 13.06
N GLU A 237 -11.53 -2.05 13.50
CA GLU A 237 -10.37 -2.93 13.65
C GLU A 237 -9.13 -2.26 14.30
N PRO A 238 -9.24 -1.65 15.49
CA PRO A 238 -8.11 -0.95 16.12
C PRO A 238 -6.93 -1.87 16.50
N SER A 239 -7.12 -3.19 16.46
CA SER A 239 -6.09 -4.22 16.70
C SER A 239 -5.18 -4.47 15.51
N VAL A 240 -5.58 -4.07 14.29
CA VAL A 240 -4.88 -4.42 13.05
C VAL A 240 -3.40 -4.07 13.08
N GLY A 241 -2.55 -5.08 12.84
CA GLY A 241 -1.09 -4.94 12.79
C GLY A 241 -0.42 -4.73 14.14
N LEU A 242 -1.13 -4.94 15.24
CA LEU A 242 -0.57 -4.92 16.58
C LEU A 242 0.02 -6.26 16.98
N HIS A 243 1.10 -6.22 17.73
CA HIS A 243 1.60 -7.39 18.45
C HIS A 243 0.74 -7.60 19.71
N PRO A 244 0.45 -8.83 20.16
CA PRO A 244 -0.36 -9.09 21.37
C PRO A 244 0.09 -8.31 22.62
N ARG A 245 1.39 -8.06 22.75
CA ARG A 245 1.94 -7.23 23.82
C ARG A 245 1.43 -5.78 23.77
N ASP A 246 1.25 -5.21 22.58
CA ASP A 246 0.85 -3.81 22.40
C ASP A 246 -0.67 -3.63 22.50
N MET A 247 -1.42 -4.74 22.36
CA MET A 247 -2.89 -4.77 22.45
C MET A 247 -3.38 -4.21 23.79
N ARG A 248 -2.75 -4.61 24.89
CA ARG A 248 -3.12 -4.14 26.23
C ARG A 248 -3.12 -2.62 26.34
N ARG A 249 -2.15 -1.94 25.70
CA ARG A 249 -2.09 -0.47 25.71
C ARG A 249 -3.28 0.17 24.99
N VAL A 250 -3.73 -0.43 23.89
CA VAL A 250 -4.92 0.06 23.16
C VAL A 250 -6.18 -0.18 23.97
N ILE A 251 -6.30 -1.35 24.61
CA ILE A 251 -7.41 -1.65 25.54
C ILE A 251 -7.45 -0.64 26.69
N ASP A 252 -6.30 -0.37 27.35
CA ASP A 252 -6.21 0.61 28.44
C ASP A 252 -6.67 2.01 27.99
N VAL A 253 -6.36 2.39 26.74
CA VAL A 253 -6.79 3.67 26.16
C VAL A 253 -8.29 3.70 25.92
N MET A 254 -8.85 2.64 25.34
CA MET A 254 -10.30 2.53 25.10
C MET A 254 -11.09 2.58 26.42
N GLN A 255 -10.65 1.84 27.43
CA GLN A 255 -11.27 1.85 28.75
C GLN A 255 -11.24 3.26 29.39
N ARG A 256 -10.12 3.99 29.30
CA ARG A 256 -10.05 5.37 29.77
C ARG A 256 -10.98 6.32 29.04
N LEU A 257 -11.12 6.18 27.72
CA LEU A 257 -12.07 6.98 26.95
C LEU A 257 -13.51 6.72 27.44
N ARG A 258 -13.87 5.46 27.68
CA ARG A 258 -15.15 5.08 28.26
C ARG A 258 -15.33 5.69 29.67
N ASP A 259 -14.36 5.49 30.52
CA ASP A 259 -14.40 5.91 31.93
C ASP A 259 -14.46 7.44 32.07
N ASN A 260 -14.02 8.20 31.05
CA ASN A 260 -14.20 9.66 30.95
C ASN A 260 -15.64 10.06 30.49
N GLY A 261 -16.59 9.14 30.49
CA GLY A 261 -17.99 9.42 30.15
C GLY A 261 -18.32 9.39 28.65
N ASN A 262 -17.52 8.68 27.85
CA ASN A 262 -17.78 8.48 26.44
C ASN A 262 -18.33 7.09 26.16
N SER A 263 -18.93 6.94 24.97
CA SER A 263 -19.36 5.64 24.44
C SER A 263 -18.42 5.21 23.32
N LEU A 264 -18.10 3.91 23.26
CA LEU A 264 -17.27 3.35 22.20
C LEU A 264 -18.03 2.24 21.47
N LEU A 265 -18.10 2.35 20.16
CA LEU A 265 -18.55 1.28 19.27
C LEU A 265 -17.33 0.76 18.51
N VAL A 266 -16.98 -0.50 18.74
CA VAL A 266 -15.74 -1.09 18.21
C VAL A 266 -16.09 -2.26 17.32
N VAL A 267 -15.69 -2.23 16.05
CA VAL A 267 -15.75 -3.38 15.16
C VAL A 267 -14.44 -4.16 15.30
N GLU A 268 -14.50 -5.40 15.76
CA GLU A 268 -13.31 -6.17 16.10
C GLU A 268 -13.49 -7.68 15.99
N HIS A 269 -12.34 -8.35 15.81
CA HIS A 269 -12.24 -9.80 15.72
C HIS A 269 -11.19 -10.38 16.70
N ASP A 270 -10.39 -9.51 17.36
CA ASP A 270 -9.39 -9.95 18.32
C ASP A 270 -10.01 -10.36 19.64
N PRO A 271 -9.81 -11.60 20.12
CA PRO A 271 -10.42 -12.09 21.37
C PRO A 271 -10.06 -11.23 22.59
N GLN A 272 -8.87 -10.61 22.63
CA GLN A 272 -8.46 -9.78 23.79
C GLN A 272 -9.33 -8.53 23.92
N ILE A 273 -9.68 -7.89 22.81
CA ILE A 273 -10.58 -6.73 22.80
C ILE A 273 -12.01 -7.18 23.07
N MET A 274 -12.46 -8.23 22.38
CA MET A 274 -13.84 -8.75 22.55
C MET A 274 -14.12 -9.11 24.00
N LEU A 275 -13.21 -9.80 24.69
CA LEU A 275 -13.35 -10.20 26.09
C LEU A 275 -13.33 -9.03 27.08
N THR A 276 -12.83 -7.86 26.67
CA THR A 276 -12.81 -6.65 27.51
C THR A 276 -13.97 -5.70 27.26
N ALA A 277 -14.82 -6.00 26.28
CA ALA A 277 -16.02 -5.22 26.00
C ALA A 277 -17.08 -5.40 27.09
N ASP A 278 -17.86 -4.36 27.35
CA ASP A 278 -19.00 -4.44 28.27
C ASP A 278 -20.15 -5.23 27.64
N ARG A 279 -20.29 -5.17 26.30
CA ARG A 279 -21.33 -5.82 25.51
C ARG A 279 -20.80 -6.23 24.14
N ILE A 280 -21.25 -7.39 23.64
CA ILE A 280 -20.98 -7.88 22.30
C ILE A 280 -22.29 -7.97 21.53
N LEU A 281 -22.27 -7.40 20.32
CA LEU A 281 -23.27 -7.55 19.30
C LEU A 281 -22.69 -8.40 18.17
N ASP A 282 -23.14 -9.65 18.04
CA ASP A 282 -22.63 -10.56 17.01
C ASP A 282 -23.56 -10.57 15.79
N LEU A 283 -23.00 -10.32 14.61
CA LEU A 283 -23.71 -10.27 13.34
C LEU A 283 -23.42 -11.53 12.51
N GLY A 284 -24.48 -12.18 12.04
CA GLY A 284 -24.36 -13.43 11.28
C GLY A 284 -25.69 -13.82 10.63
N PRO A 285 -25.93 -15.14 10.42
CA PRO A 285 -25.05 -16.27 10.74
C PRO A 285 -23.93 -16.54 9.74
N GLY A 286 -23.92 -15.87 8.57
CA GLY A 286 -22.92 -16.07 7.54
C GLY A 286 -22.60 -14.78 6.79
N PRO A 287 -21.72 -14.83 5.78
CA PRO A 287 -21.38 -13.66 4.97
C PRO A 287 -22.44 -13.34 3.91
N GLY A 288 -22.43 -12.12 3.37
CA GLY A 288 -23.28 -11.68 2.26
C GLY A 288 -24.75 -11.75 2.60
N GLU A 289 -25.58 -12.29 1.71
CA GLU A 289 -27.04 -12.36 1.87
C GLU A 289 -27.49 -13.24 3.05
N ARG A 290 -26.64 -14.13 3.53
CA ARG A 290 -26.88 -14.95 4.73
C ARG A 290 -26.53 -14.24 6.02
N GLY A 291 -25.97 -13.01 5.93
CA GLY A 291 -25.58 -12.19 7.06
C GLY A 291 -26.61 -11.12 7.43
N GLY A 292 -26.12 -10.08 8.11
CA GLY A 292 -26.91 -8.87 8.41
C GLY A 292 -27.97 -9.03 9.50
N ARG A 293 -27.92 -10.11 10.28
CA ARG A 293 -28.82 -10.35 11.41
C ARG A 293 -28.04 -10.32 12.72
N VAL A 294 -28.64 -9.78 13.76
CA VAL A 294 -28.10 -9.94 15.12
C VAL A 294 -28.39 -11.38 15.56
N VAL A 295 -27.32 -12.15 15.74
CA VAL A 295 -27.40 -13.55 16.18
C VAL A 295 -27.10 -13.70 17.66
N PHE A 296 -26.45 -12.70 18.26
CA PHE A 296 -26.21 -12.61 19.70
C PHE A 296 -26.13 -11.14 20.13
N ASP A 297 -26.61 -10.85 21.33
CA ASP A 297 -26.53 -9.56 22.00
C ASP A 297 -26.48 -9.77 23.52
N GLY A 298 -25.32 -9.53 24.13
CA GLY A 298 -25.10 -9.77 25.55
C GLY A 298 -23.64 -9.50 25.97
N THR A 299 -23.28 -9.96 27.15
CA THR A 299 -21.91 -9.86 27.67
C THR A 299 -20.98 -10.89 27.03
N PRO A 300 -19.66 -10.67 27.04
CA PRO A 300 -18.67 -11.66 26.56
C PRO A 300 -18.79 -13.01 27.29
N ALA A 301 -19.09 -12.99 28.58
CA ALA A 301 -19.25 -14.20 29.38
C ALA A 301 -20.48 -15.02 28.94
N GLU A 302 -21.60 -14.37 28.67
CA GLU A 302 -22.83 -15.01 28.17
C GLU A 302 -22.59 -15.59 26.77
N LEU A 303 -21.89 -14.87 25.88
CA LEU A 303 -21.53 -15.37 24.55
C LEU A 303 -20.71 -16.66 24.66
N ALA A 304 -19.67 -16.65 25.48
CA ALA A 304 -18.77 -17.80 25.64
C ALA A 304 -19.47 -19.02 26.27
N ALA A 305 -20.41 -18.79 27.21
CA ALA A 305 -21.12 -19.85 27.93
C ALA A 305 -22.28 -20.46 27.15
N HIS A 306 -23.08 -19.63 26.48
CA HIS A 306 -24.35 -20.01 25.93
C HIS A 306 -24.56 -19.69 24.45
N GLY A 307 -23.57 -19.08 23.78
CA GLY A 307 -23.69 -18.69 22.38
C GLY A 307 -23.56 -19.89 21.43
N ASP A 308 -24.53 -20.01 20.51
CA ASP A 308 -24.53 -21.01 19.42
C ASP A 308 -23.98 -20.43 18.12
N THR A 309 -23.27 -19.30 18.20
CA THR A 309 -22.70 -18.64 17.04
C THR A 309 -21.28 -19.13 16.77
N LEU A 310 -20.83 -18.95 15.51
CA LEU A 310 -19.46 -19.26 15.14
C LEU A 310 -18.46 -18.48 16.00
N THR A 311 -18.75 -17.22 16.29
CA THR A 311 -17.94 -16.36 17.17
C THR A 311 -17.83 -16.96 18.58
N ALA A 312 -18.94 -17.46 19.12
CA ALA A 312 -18.97 -18.11 20.43
C ALA A 312 -18.13 -19.39 20.47
N GLU A 313 -18.17 -20.20 19.41
CA GLU A 313 -17.36 -21.43 19.33
C GLU A 313 -15.86 -21.14 19.44
N TYR A 314 -15.37 -20.12 18.71
CA TYR A 314 -13.96 -19.71 18.76
C TYR A 314 -13.59 -19.04 20.08
N LEU A 315 -14.44 -18.15 20.59
CA LEU A 315 -14.17 -17.41 21.82
C LEU A 315 -14.13 -18.34 23.05
N ALA A 316 -14.97 -19.36 23.07
CA ALA A 316 -15.02 -20.38 24.11
C ALA A 316 -13.94 -21.48 23.94
N GLY A 317 -13.13 -21.43 22.89
CA GLY A 317 -12.14 -22.45 22.59
C GLY A 317 -12.74 -23.83 22.21
N ARG A 318 -14.03 -23.88 21.88
CA ARG A 318 -14.69 -25.11 21.41
C ARG A 318 -14.27 -25.47 19.98
N ARG A 319 -13.80 -24.49 19.23
CA ARG A 319 -13.25 -24.66 17.88
C ARG A 319 -11.83 -24.15 17.81
N ASP A 320 -10.92 -25.01 17.34
CA ASP A 320 -9.51 -24.63 17.19
C ASP A 320 -9.35 -23.79 15.91
N PRO A 321 -8.83 -22.56 16.01
CA PRO A 321 -8.48 -21.77 14.84
C PRO A 321 -7.31 -22.35 14.03
N VAL A 322 -6.52 -23.24 14.62
CA VAL A 322 -5.37 -23.85 13.96
C VAL A 322 -5.83 -25.08 13.18
N VAL A 323 -6.04 -24.92 11.89
CA VAL A 323 -6.13 -26.06 10.98
C VAL A 323 -4.78 -26.78 11.03
N HIS A 324 -4.78 -28.10 11.25
CA HIS A 324 -3.55 -28.92 11.22
C HIS A 324 -2.94 -28.90 9.80
N ALA A 325 -2.28 -27.81 9.48
CA ALA A 325 -1.53 -27.70 8.23
C ALA A 325 -0.41 -28.75 8.22
N ARG A 326 -0.26 -29.47 7.13
CA ARG A 326 0.90 -30.35 6.93
C ARG A 326 2.15 -29.50 6.96
N ARG A 327 2.85 -29.49 8.10
CA ARG A 327 4.15 -28.85 8.21
C ARG A 327 5.14 -29.59 7.31
N ARG A 328 5.79 -28.89 6.41
CA ARG A 328 6.93 -29.43 5.69
C ARG A 328 8.08 -29.58 6.68
N GLY A 329 8.79 -30.70 6.64
CA GLY A 329 10.01 -30.92 7.44
C GLY A 329 11.07 -29.82 7.17
N PRO A 330 12.23 -29.85 7.86
CA PRO A 330 13.30 -28.89 7.60
C PRO A 330 13.68 -28.87 6.11
N PRO A 331 14.22 -27.78 5.58
CA PRO A 331 14.73 -27.74 4.22
C PRO A 331 15.78 -28.86 4.01
N ALA A 332 15.77 -29.47 2.84
CA ALA A 332 16.86 -30.38 2.47
C ALA A 332 18.17 -29.58 2.37
N GLU A 333 19.29 -30.28 2.60
CA GLU A 333 20.61 -29.66 2.40
C GLU A 333 20.76 -29.20 0.94
N GLY A 334 21.18 -27.93 0.74
CA GLY A 334 21.27 -27.32 -0.59
C GLY A 334 19.94 -26.86 -1.19
N ALA A 335 18.84 -26.84 -0.42
CA ALA A 335 17.58 -26.26 -0.88
C ALA A 335 17.75 -24.77 -1.23
N PRO A 336 17.07 -24.25 -2.28
CA PRO A 336 17.20 -22.86 -2.66
C PRO A 336 16.70 -21.93 -1.55
N GLU A 337 17.47 -20.87 -1.30
CA GLU A 337 17.19 -19.88 -0.26
C GLU A 337 17.49 -18.45 -0.74
N LEU A 338 16.88 -17.47 -0.09
CA LEU A 338 17.24 -16.06 -0.22
C LEU A 338 18.04 -15.65 1.00
N VAL A 339 19.18 -14.98 0.79
CA VAL A 339 20.01 -14.47 1.87
C VAL A 339 20.18 -12.97 1.72
N VAL A 340 19.73 -12.22 2.72
CA VAL A 340 20.00 -10.79 2.86
C VAL A 340 21.18 -10.64 3.81
N ARG A 341 22.24 -9.94 3.40
CA ARG A 341 23.42 -9.69 4.23
C ARG A 341 23.50 -8.22 4.62
N GLY A 342 23.80 -7.97 5.89
CA GLY A 342 24.16 -6.66 6.40
C GLY A 342 23.04 -5.62 6.25
N ALA A 343 21.81 -5.97 6.52
CA ALA A 343 20.69 -5.03 6.50
C ALA A 343 20.81 -4.00 7.63
N ARG A 344 20.84 -2.69 7.26
CA ARG A 344 21.09 -1.54 8.19
C ARG A 344 20.10 -0.41 8.03
N GLU A 345 19.02 -0.61 7.31
CA GLU A 345 18.02 0.44 7.12
C GLU A 345 17.27 0.72 8.42
N HIS A 346 17.05 1.98 8.73
CA HIS A 346 16.36 2.46 9.94
C HIS A 346 16.96 1.87 11.24
N ASN A 347 16.23 0.98 11.91
CA ASN A 347 16.63 0.36 13.18
C ASN A 347 17.28 -1.02 13.02
N LEU A 348 17.49 -1.50 11.79
CA LEU A 348 18.18 -2.76 11.55
C LEU A 348 19.68 -2.63 11.86
N GLN A 349 20.22 -3.58 12.61
CA GLN A 349 21.59 -3.56 13.10
C GLN A 349 22.45 -4.63 12.41
N ASP A 350 22.86 -4.37 11.16
CA ASP A 350 23.72 -5.25 10.36
C ASP A 350 23.20 -6.69 10.30
N LEU A 351 21.91 -6.84 10.04
CA LEU A 351 21.20 -8.09 10.15
C LEU A 351 21.44 -8.99 8.93
N ASP A 352 21.88 -10.22 9.15
CA ASP A 352 21.91 -11.29 8.16
C ASP A 352 20.68 -12.19 8.33
N VAL A 353 19.93 -12.42 7.25
CA VAL A 353 18.70 -13.22 7.28
C VAL A 353 18.67 -14.19 6.12
N THR A 354 18.45 -15.47 6.44
CA THR A 354 18.22 -16.54 5.46
C THR A 354 16.75 -16.91 5.42
N ILE A 355 16.17 -16.95 4.23
CA ILE A 355 14.76 -17.26 3.99
C ILE A 355 14.68 -18.46 3.06
N PRO A 356 14.28 -19.65 3.54
CA PRO A 356 14.14 -20.84 2.70
C PRO A 356 13.00 -20.65 1.70
N LEU A 357 13.26 -20.97 0.42
CA LEU A 357 12.26 -20.89 -0.63
C LEU A 357 11.30 -22.11 -0.63
N GLY A 358 10.12 -21.92 -1.20
CA GLY A 358 9.07 -22.95 -1.22
C GLY A 358 8.51 -23.29 0.16
N ARG A 359 8.60 -22.37 1.12
CA ARG A 359 8.13 -22.49 2.50
C ARG A 359 7.25 -21.31 2.90
N LEU A 360 6.37 -21.52 3.87
CA LEU A 360 5.70 -20.45 4.58
C LEU A 360 6.60 -19.97 5.71
N VAL A 361 7.13 -18.76 5.58
CA VAL A 361 8.03 -18.13 6.57
C VAL A 361 7.31 -16.97 7.21
N CYS A 362 7.19 -16.98 8.53
CA CYS A 362 6.57 -15.91 9.31
C CYS A 362 7.66 -15.02 9.93
N VAL A 363 7.61 -13.71 9.64
CA VAL A 363 8.45 -12.69 10.27
C VAL A 363 7.64 -12.05 11.39
N THR A 364 8.00 -12.32 12.63
CA THR A 364 7.29 -11.86 13.83
C THR A 364 8.15 -10.93 14.71
N GLY A 365 7.54 -10.27 15.65
CA GLY A 365 8.18 -9.37 16.62
C GLY A 365 7.28 -8.20 17.01
N VAL A 366 7.63 -7.49 18.08
CA VAL A 366 6.87 -6.34 18.59
C VAL A 366 6.73 -5.21 17.57
N SER A 367 5.75 -4.32 17.76
CA SER A 367 5.59 -3.15 16.90
C SER A 367 6.89 -2.30 16.93
N GLY A 368 7.34 -1.83 15.76
CA GLY A 368 8.57 -1.06 15.64
C GLY A 368 9.87 -1.88 15.67
N SER A 369 9.83 -3.22 15.70
CA SER A 369 11.04 -4.07 15.69
C SER A 369 11.79 -4.12 14.34
N GLY A 370 11.27 -3.48 13.29
CA GLY A 370 11.93 -3.44 11.97
C GLY A 370 11.41 -4.48 10.96
N LYS A 371 10.33 -5.22 11.27
CA LYS A 371 9.75 -6.24 10.35
C LYS A 371 9.43 -5.67 8.97
N SER A 372 8.69 -4.55 8.92
CA SER A 372 8.32 -3.89 7.66
C SER A 372 9.55 -3.35 6.95
N THR A 373 10.52 -2.81 7.68
CA THR A 373 11.78 -2.33 7.12
C THR A 373 12.55 -3.47 6.45
N LEU A 374 12.69 -4.62 7.13
CA LEU A 374 13.37 -5.79 6.55
C LEU A 374 12.62 -6.30 5.32
N VAL A 375 11.29 -6.47 5.41
CA VAL A 375 10.50 -7.13 4.37
C VAL A 375 10.21 -6.19 3.20
N GLN A 376 9.73 -4.96 3.45
CA GLN A 376 9.30 -4.03 2.41
C GLN A 376 10.45 -3.18 1.87
N ASP A 377 11.19 -2.52 2.79
CA ASP A 377 12.18 -1.53 2.38
C ASP A 377 13.47 -2.19 1.89
N VAL A 378 13.88 -3.32 2.49
CA VAL A 378 15.10 -4.03 2.09
C VAL A 378 14.79 -5.16 1.10
N LEU A 379 14.16 -6.24 1.54
CA LEU A 379 14.05 -7.50 0.78
C LEU A 379 13.20 -7.35 -0.49
N HIS A 380 11.96 -6.84 -0.36
CA HIS A 380 11.05 -6.66 -1.50
C HIS A 380 11.63 -5.67 -2.52
N ALA A 381 12.14 -4.52 -2.07
CA ALA A 381 12.73 -3.53 -2.95
C ALA A 381 14.00 -4.06 -3.63
N ALA A 382 14.86 -4.81 -2.92
CA ALA A 382 16.05 -5.43 -3.48
C ALA A 382 15.72 -6.49 -4.54
N LEU A 383 14.71 -7.34 -4.28
CA LEU A 383 14.23 -8.34 -5.23
C LEU A 383 13.64 -7.69 -6.49
N LEU A 384 12.79 -6.67 -6.36
CA LEU A 384 12.25 -5.94 -7.50
C LEU A 384 13.37 -5.34 -8.34
N ARG A 385 14.39 -4.76 -7.70
CA ARG A 385 15.57 -4.22 -8.39
C ARG A 385 16.35 -5.33 -9.12
N ALA A 386 16.60 -6.47 -8.48
CA ALA A 386 17.25 -7.62 -9.10
C ALA A 386 16.49 -8.15 -10.32
N LYS A 387 15.15 -8.03 -10.33
CA LYS A 387 14.28 -8.36 -11.46
C LYS A 387 14.10 -7.23 -12.48
N GLY A 388 14.84 -6.13 -12.36
CA GLY A 388 14.74 -4.97 -13.26
C GLY A 388 13.37 -4.27 -13.22
N ARG A 389 12.60 -4.42 -12.13
CA ARG A 389 11.31 -3.74 -11.95
C ARG A 389 11.50 -2.37 -11.29
N PRO A 390 10.70 -1.35 -11.66
CA PRO A 390 10.73 -0.05 -11.01
C PRO A 390 10.37 -0.18 -9.53
N THR A 391 11.24 0.33 -8.67
CA THR A 391 11.02 0.38 -7.23
C THR A 391 11.75 1.58 -6.63
N SER A 392 11.45 1.95 -5.39
CA SER A 392 12.28 2.85 -4.60
C SER A 392 13.67 2.22 -4.39
N ARG A 393 14.65 3.04 -4.04
CA ARG A 393 15.97 2.55 -3.67
C ARG A 393 15.82 1.54 -2.53
N PRO A 394 16.36 0.32 -2.66
CA PRO A 394 16.38 -0.64 -1.56
C PRO A 394 17.06 -0.05 -0.33
N GLY A 395 16.53 -0.38 0.84
CA GLY A 395 17.15 -0.02 2.10
C GLY A 395 18.60 -0.52 2.19
N VAL A 396 19.39 0.10 3.03
CA VAL A 396 20.83 -0.17 3.15
C VAL A 396 21.08 -1.62 3.53
N HIS A 397 21.76 -2.37 2.67
CA HIS A 397 22.21 -3.76 2.88
C HIS A 397 23.48 -4.02 2.09
N ARG A 398 24.23 -5.07 2.42
CA ARG A 398 25.46 -5.45 1.72
C ARG A 398 25.19 -6.21 0.42
N SER A 399 24.43 -7.29 0.50
CA SER A 399 24.09 -8.13 -0.65
C SER A 399 22.74 -8.82 -0.49
N LEU A 400 22.17 -9.22 -1.63
CA LEU A 400 21.05 -10.15 -1.74
C LEU A 400 21.50 -11.32 -2.61
N GLU A 401 21.47 -12.53 -2.06
CA GLU A 401 21.85 -13.78 -2.72
C GLU A 401 20.60 -14.63 -2.97
N GLY A 402 20.62 -15.50 -4.00
CA GLY A 402 19.51 -16.41 -4.30
C GLY A 402 18.34 -15.76 -5.05
N ALA A 403 18.46 -14.51 -5.48
CA ALA A 403 17.41 -13.81 -6.23
C ALA A 403 17.08 -14.50 -7.58
N GLU A 404 18.03 -15.23 -8.17
CA GLU A 404 17.86 -16.01 -9.40
C GLU A 404 16.82 -17.13 -9.26
N HIS A 405 16.65 -17.70 -8.07
CA HIS A 405 15.67 -18.74 -7.79
C HIS A 405 14.23 -18.23 -7.71
N VAL A 406 14.03 -16.91 -7.65
CA VAL A 406 12.71 -16.28 -7.58
C VAL A 406 12.29 -15.84 -8.98
N GLY A 407 11.17 -16.34 -9.49
CA GLY A 407 10.62 -15.96 -10.80
C GLY A 407 9.97 -14.59 -10.77
N ASP A 408 9.10 -14.35 -9.82
CA ASP A 408 8.33 -13.12 -9.65
C ASP A 408 8.21 -12.70 -8.17
N VAL A 409 7.91 -11.43 -7.94
CA VAL A 409 7.80 -10.84 -6.59
C VAL A 409 6.50 -10.08 -6.48
N VAL A 410 5.69 -10.46 -5.51
CA VAL A 410 4.36 -9.89 -5.27
C VAL A 410 4.26 -9.40 -3.84
N MET A 411 3.74 -8.18 -3.66
CA MET A 411 3.38 -7.64 -2.35
C MET A 411 1.87 -7.64 -2.19
N VAL A 412 1.36 -8.34 -1.19
CA VAL A 412 -0.06 -8.35 -0.82
C VAL A 412 -0.22 -7.58 0.49
N ASP A 413 -0.75 -6.39 0.41
CA ASP A 413 -1.01 -5.50 1.54
C ASP A 413 -2.49 -5.10 1.61
N GLN A 414 -2.89 -4.39 2.66
CA GLN A 414 -4.24 -3.88 2.86
C GLN A 414 -4.52 -2.56 2.14
N SER A 415 -3.60 -2.08 1.29
CA SER A 415 -3.86 -0.87 0.52
C SER A 415 -5.03 -1.08 -0.45
N ALA A 416 -5.80 -0.03 -0.72
CA ALA A 416 -6.92 -0.11 -1.65
C ALA A 416 -6.46 -0.56 -3.05
N ILE A 417 -7.23 -1.43 -3.68
CA ILE A 417 -7.02 -1.89 -5.06
C ILE A 417 -7.73 -0.91 -5.98
N GLY A 418 -6.96 -0.17 -6.80
CA GLY A 418 -7.54 0.77 -7.75
C GLY A 418 -8.13 2.03 -7.09
N ARG A 419 -8.40 3.04 -7.91
CA ARG A 419 -8.94 4.33 -7.45
C ARG A 419 -10.28 4.67 -8.10
N THR A 420 -10.81 3.76 -8.92
CA THR A 420 -12.03 4.01 -9.69
C THR A 420 -13.06 2.92 -9.44
N THR A 421 -14.34 3.29 -9.49
CA THR A 421 -15.48 2.38 -9.39
C THR A 421 -15.57 1.37 -10.54
N ARG A 422 -14.74 1.53 -11.59
CA ARG A 422 -14.63 0.58 -12.70
C ARG A 422 -13.91 -0.70 -12.31
N SER A 423 -12.98 -0.63 -11.36
CA SER A 423 -12.32 -1.82 -10.83
C SER A 423 -13.32 -2.67 -10.05
N ASN A 424 -13.44 -3.95 -10.40
CA ASN A 424 -14.33 -4.91 -9.74
C ASN A 424 -13.68 -6.30 -9.68
N PRO A 425 -14.19 -7.24 -8.87
CA PRO A 425 -13.65 -8.59 -8.74
C PRO A 425 -13.50 -9.32 -10.08
N ALA A 426 -14.51 -9.28 -10.95
CA ALA A 426 -14.45 -9.94 -12.26
C ALA A 426 -13.31 -9.44 -13.14
N SER A 427 -13.09 -8.12 -13.17
CA SER A 427 -11.99 -7.52 -13.93
C SER A 427 -10.63 -7.87 -13.34
N TYR A 428 -10.55 -7.94 -12.02
CA TYR A 428 -9.30 -8.18 -11.30
C TYR A 428 -8.75 -9.59 -11.55
N VAL A 429 -9.61 -10.60 -11.53
CA VAL A 429 -9.24 -11.99 -11.82
C VAL A 429 -9.27 -12.34 -13.30
N GLY A 430 -9.56 -11.38 -14.19
CA GLY A 430 -9.61 -11.58 -15.65
C GLY A 430 -10.87 -12.30 -16.15
N ALA A 431 -11.85 -12.57 -15.32
CA ALA A 431 -13.12 -13.19 -15.71
C ALA A 431 -13.94 -12.28 -16.64
N PHE A 432 -13.85 -10.96 -16.48
CA PHE A 432 -14.63 -10.00 -17.25
C PHE A 432 -14.31 -10.03 -18.74
N ASP A 433 -13.06 -10.30 -19.12
CA ASP A 433 -12.68 -10.43 -20.53
C ASP A 433 -13.32 -11.66 -21.20
N ALA A 434 -13.36 -12.78 -20.49
CA ALA A 434 -14.04 -13.99 -20.95
C ALA A 434 -15.57 -13.77 -21.04
N ILE A 435 -16.18 -13.13 -20.03
CA ILE A 435 -17.61 -12.77 -20.04
C ILE A 435 -17.95 -11.94 -21.28
N ARG A 436 -17.20 -10.89 -21.58
CA ARG A 436 -17.42 -10.04 -22.75
C ARG A 436 -17.34 -10.80 -24.07
N LYS A 437 -16.40 -11.73 -24.20
CA LYS A 437 -16.29 -12.61 -25.38
C LYS A 437 -17.55 -13.48 -25.58
N ARG A 438 -18.11 -14.01 -24.49
CA ARG A 438 -19.33 -14.82 -24.55
C ARG A 438 -20.53 -13.99 -24.97
N PHE A 439 -20.72 -12.78 -24.43
CA PHE A 439 -21.81 -11.89 -24.85
C PHE A 439 -21.66 -11.42 -26.30
N ALA A 440 -20.46 -11.17 -26.80
CA ALA A 440 -20.23 -10.82 -28.19
C ALA A 440 -20.51 -11.98 -29.16
N ALA A 441 -20.52 -13.22 -28.69
CA ALA A 441 -20.83 -14.41 -29.48
C ALA A 441 -22.35 -14.76 -29.51
N GLU A 442 -23.18 -14.06 -28.71
CA GLU A 442 -24.63 -14.27 -28.73
C GLU A 442 -25.26 -13.83 -30.07
N ALA A 443 -26.27 -14.56 -30.56
CA ALA A 443 -26.91 -14.31 -31.85
C ALA A 443 -27.37 -12.85 -32.03
N VAL A 444 -28.03 -12.28 -31.01
CA VAL A 444 -28.48 -10.89 -31.00
C VAL A 444 -27.32 -9.90 -31.08
N ALA A 445 -26.18 -10.21 -30.45
CA ALA A 445 -25.00 -9.36 -30.53
C ALA A 445 -24.38 -9.37 -31.93
N ILE A 446 -24.31 -10.54 -32.56
CA ILE A 446 -23.82 -10.72 -33.94
C ILE A 446 -24.72 -9.99 -34.91
N GLU A 447 -26.04 -10.15 -34.81
CA GLU A 447 -27.02 -9.48 -35.66
C GLU A 447 -26.90 -7.94 -35.58
N ARG A 448 -26.68 -7.41 -34.38
CA ARG A 448 -26.53 -5.96 -34.17
C ARG A 448 -25.10 -5.45 -34.41
N GLY A 449 -24.17 -6.30 -34.84
CA GLY A 449 -22.77 -5.94 -35.10
C GLY A 449 -21.99 -5.54 -33.83
N TYR A 450 -22.39 -6.05 -32.66
CA TYR A 450 -21.72 -5.76 -31.41
C TYR A 450 -20.43 -6.58 -31.29
N THR A 451 -19.38 -5.91 -30.82
CA THR A 451 -18.05 -6.50 -30.61
C THR A 451 -17.77 -6.69 -29.14
N VAL A 452 -16.69 -7.39 -28.81
CA VAL A 452 -16.19 -7.50 -27.44
C VAL A 452 -15.98 -6.12 -26.80
N GLY A 453 -15.61 -5.12 -27.61
CA GLY A 453 -15.46 -3.72 -27.19
C GLY A 453 -16.78 -3.07 -26.76
N THR A 454 -17.89 -3.42 -27.40
CA THR A 454 -19.23 -2.91 -27.07
C THR A 454 -19.64 -3.28 -25.64
N PHE A 455 -19.25 -4.46 -25.17
CA PHE A 455 -19.50 -4.94 -23.82
C PHE A 455 -18.47 -4.47 -22.78
N SER A 456 -17.59 -3.51 -23.14
CA SER A 456 -16.65 -2.92 -22.19
C SER A 456 -17.22 -1.66 -21.57
N PHE A 457 -17.27 -1.59 -20.23
CA PHE A 457 -17.62 -0.35 -19.53
C PHE A 457 -16.40 0.60 -19.37
N ASN A 458 -15.18 0.19 -19.76
CA ASN A 458 -13.98 1.01 -19.67
C ASN A 458 -13.81 1.94 -20.89
N SER A 459 -14.00 1.44 -22.09
CA SER A 459 -13.71 2.14 -23.35
C SER A 459 -14.74 1.92 -24.46
N GLY A 460 -15.73 1.08 -24.23
CA GLY A 460 -16.72 0.71 -25.26
C GLY A 460 -17.77 1.78 -25.55
N ASN A 461 -18.42 1.68 -26.71
CA ASN A 461 -19.55 2.52 -27.12
C ASN A 461 -20.90 2.08 -26.49
N GLY A 462 -20.96 0.88 -25.88
CA GLY A 462 -22.15 0.36 -25.20
C GLY A 462 -22.35 0.83 -23.77
N ARG A 463 -21.45 1.64 -23.22
CA ARG A 463 -21.54 2.16 -21.84
C ARG A 463 -22.56 3.27 -21.69
N CYS A 464 -23.15 3.39 -20.52
CA CYS A 464 -24.02 4.50 -20.16
C CYS A 464 -23.32 5.86 -20.43
N PRO A 465 -23.93 6.79 -21.16
CA PRO A 465 -23.30 8.07 -21.50
C PRO A 465 -23.10 8.95 -20.26
N THR A 466 -24.02 8.95 -19.31
CA THR A 466 -24.01 9.80 -18.12
C THR A 466 -22.86 9.45 -17.18
N CYS A 467 -22.76 8.19 -16.72
CA CYS A 467 -21.67 7.78 -15.85
C CYS A 467 -20.42 7.30 -16.61
N ALA A 468 -20.43 7.33 -17.94
CA ALA A 468 -19.35 6.83 -18.80
C ALA A 468 -18.87 5.40 -18.42
N GLY A 469 -19.78 4.54 -17.95
CA GLY A 469 -19.51 3.17 -17.53
C GLY A 469 -19.03 3.00 -16.09
N ASN A 470 -18.99 4.08 -15.29
CA ASN A 470 -18.65 3.98 -13.86
C ASN A 470 -19.74 3.27 -13.05
N GLY A 471 -21.01 3.43 -13.43
CA GLY A 471 -22.18 2.94 -12.70
C GLY A 471 -22.49 3.77 -11.45
N PHE A 472 -21.53 4.53 -10.94
CA PHE A 472 -21.63 5.31 -9.72
C PHE A 472 -21.02 6.69 -9.91
N GLU A 473 -21.54 7.66 -9.19
CA GLU A 473 -20.97 8.99 -9.01
C GLU A 473 -20.27 9.06 -7.66
N ARG A 474 -19.04 9.55 -7.63
CA ARG A 474 -18.27 9.74 -6.40
C ARG A 474 -18.51 11.14 -5.87
N VAL A 475 -19.04 11.24 -4.67
CA VAL A 475 -19.14 12.49 -3.93
C VAL A 475 -17.98 12.55 -2.94
N GLU A 476 -17.03 13.45 -3.19
CA GLU A 476 -15.89 13.66 -2.29
C GLU A 476 -16.34 14.41 -1.05
N MET A 477 -16.16 13.80 0.10
CA MET A 477 -16.45 14.39 1.41
C MET A 477 -15.14 14.81 2.06
N GLN A 478 -14.92 16.13 2.23
CA GLN A 478 -13.63 16.68 2.71
C GLN A 478 -13.16 16.10 4.06
N PHE A 479 -14.05 15.63 4.90
CA PHE A 479 -13.73 15.12 6.26
C PHE A 479 -14.29 13.71 6.56
N LEU A 480 -14.99 13.09 5.61
CA LEU A 480 -15.60 11.77 5.73
C LEU A 480 -15.16 10.88 4.55
N SER A 481 -15.44 9.59 4.66
CA SER A 481 -15.24 8.67 3.54
C SER A 481 -16.09 9.08 2.34
N ASP A 482 -15.56 8.95 1.13
CA ASP A 482 -16.29 9.25 -0.09
C ASP A 482 -17.56 8.43 -0.20
N VAL A 483 -18.64 9.05 -0.65
CA VAL A 483 -19.93 8.40 -0.90
C VAL A 483 -20.05 8.08 -2.38
N TYR A 484 -20.50 6.86 -2.69
CA TYR A 484 -20.72 6.39 -4.05
C TYR A 484 -22.23 6.26 -4.29
N LEU A 485 -22.81 7.20 -5.06
CA LEU A 485 -24.21 7.18 -5.45
C LEU A 485 -24.39 6.42 -6.76
N ARG A 486 -25.46 5.65 -6.89
CA ARG A 486 -25.80 5.01 -8.17
C ARG A 486 -26.12 6.04 -9.23
N CYS A 487 -25.66 5.80 -10.46
CA CYS A 487 -25.98 6.67 -11.59
C CYS A 487 -27.51 6.68 -11.83
N PRO A 488 -28.14 7.84 -11.90
CA PRO A 488 -29.60 7.94 -12.02
C PRO A 488 -30.14 7.33 -13.31
N ASP A 489 -29.36 7.36 -14.42
CA ASP A 489 -29.83 6.88 -15.72
C ASP A 489 -29.71 5.37 -15.89
N CYS A 490 -28.65 4.75 -15.38
CA CYS A 490 -28.43 3.32 -15.54
C CYS A 490 -28.60 2.51 -14.25
N ASP A 491 -28.93 3.16 -13.14
CA ASP A 491 -29.10 2.53 -11.81
C ASP A 491 -27.96 1.55 -11.46
N GLY A 492 -26.73 1.97 -11.68
CA GLY A 492 -25.55 1.14 -11.42
C GLY A 492 -25.21 0.12 -12.51
N ARG A 493 -26.07 -0.09 -13.51
CA ARG A 493 -25.90 -1.14 -14.54
C ARG A 493 -24.77 -0.87 -15.53
N ARG A 494 -24.22 0.34 -15.60
CA ARG A 494 -23.03 0.73 -16.40
C ARG A 494 -23.22 0.81 -17.92
N TYR A 495 -24.27 0.21 -18.48
CA TYR A 495 -24.52 0.06 -19.92
C TYR A 495 -25.76 0.84 -20.37
N ARG A 496 -25.84 1.05 -21.68
CA ARG A 496 -27.04 1.53 -22.34
C ARG A 496 -28.11 0.41 -22.36
N PRO A 497 -29.41 0.76 -22.38
CA PRO A 497 -30.50 -0.22 -22.39
C PRO A 497 -30.37 -1.24 -23.53
N GLU A 498 -29.97 -0.80 -24.75
CA GLU A 498 -29.88 -1.65 -25.92
C GLU A 498 -28.83 -2.77 -25.77
N ILE A 499 -27.80 -2.56 -24.97
CA ILE A 499 -26.79 -3.58 -24.68
C ILE A 499 -27.32 -4.62 -23.71
N LEU A 500 -28.22 -4.20 -22.81
CA LEU A 500 -28.85 -5.08 -21.84
C LEU A 500 -29.94 -5.98 -22.44
N ASP A 501 -30.34 -5.72 -23.68
CA ASP A 501 -31.22 -6.62 -24.43
C ASP A 501 -30.51 -7.92 -24.84
N VAL A 502 -29.22 -7.91 -25.00
CA VAL A 502 -28.42 -9.13 -25.26
C VAL A 502 -28.45 -10.01 -24.02
N LYS A 503 -29.09 -11.15 -24.11
CA LYS A 503 -29.27 -12.11 -23.04
C LYS A 503 -28.53 -13.41 -23.35
N MET A 504 -27.75 -13.87 -22.38
CA MET A 504 -27.12 -15.19 -22.42
C MET A 504 -27.99 -16.16 -21.65
N VAL A 505 -28.34 -17.29 -22.28
CA VAL A 505 -29.14 -18.36 -21.64
C VAL A 505 -28.21 -19.52 -21.32
N ARG A 506 -28.07 -19.85 -20.05
CA ARG A 506 -27.34 -21.03 -19.57
C ARG A 506 -28.20 -21.77 -18.55
N GLY A 507 -28.52 -23.02 -18.83
CA GLY A 507 -29.41 -23.82 -18.00
C GLY A 507 -30.88 -23.39 -18.03
N PRO A 508 -31.74 -23.97 -17.20
CA PRO A 508 -33.17 -23.63 -17.14
C PRO A 508 -33.33 -22.26 -16.46
N GLY A 509 -33.89 -21.30 -17.21
CA GLY A 509 -34.19 -19.97 -16.67
C GLY A 509 -34.21 -18.86 -17.72
N ALA A 510 -34.61 -17.65 -17.31
CA ALA A 510 -34.58 -16.47 -18.14
C ALA A 510 -33.11 -16.07 -18.45
N GLY A 511 -32.83 -15.67 -19.69
CA GLY A 511 -31.52 -15.18 -20.10
C GLY A 511 -31.08 -13.98 -19.28
N LYS A 512 -29.79 -13.91 -18.98
CA LYS A 512 -29.17 -12.85 -18.18
C LYS A 512 -28.38 -11.87 -19.07
N SER A 513 -28.56 -10.57 -18.83
CA SER A 513 -27.72 -9.53 -19.45
C SER A 513 -26.35 -9.49 -18.81
N ILE A 514 -25.42 -8.78 -19.43
CA ILE A 514 -24.08 -8.57 -18.85
C ILE A 514 -24.14 -7.84 -17.49
N ALA A 515 -25.11 -6.95 -17.27
CA ALA A 515 -25.31 -6.32 -15.99
C ALA A 515 -25.84 -7.31 -14.95
N ASP A 516 -26.78 -8.18 -15.31
CA ASP A 516 -27.28 -9.23 -14.42
C ASP A 516 -26.17 -10.20 -13.99
N VAL A 517 -25.24 -10.53 -14.92
CA VAL A 517 -24.06 -11.35 -14.59
C VAL A 517 -23.10 -10.63 -13.64
N LEU A 518 -22.90 -9.32 -13.80
CA LEU A 518 -22.07 -8.54 -12.87
C LEU A 518 -22.70 -8.40 -11.49
N GLU A 519 -24.01 -8.47 -11.37
CA GLU A 519 -24.74 -8.46 -10.08
C GLU A 519 -24.72 -9.83 -9.37
N MET A 520 -24.39 -10.91 -10.05
CA MET A 520 -24.23 -12.22 -9.42
C MET A 520 -23.12 -12.19 -8.38
N THR A 521 -23.30 -12.94 -7.30
CA THR A 521 -22.21 -13.32 -6.42
C THR A 521 -21.22 -14.24 -7.16
N VAL A 522 -20.00 -14.33 -6.65
CA VAL A 522 -18.99 -15.25 -7.21
C VAL A 522 -19.52 -16.70 -7.19
N SER A 523 -20.22 -17.10 -6.12
CA SER A 523 -20.82 -18.43 -6.00
C SER A 523 -21.88 -18.68 -7.07
N GLU A 524 -22.81 -17.74 -7.27
CA GLU A 524 -23.85 -17.83 -8.32
C GLU A 524 -23.25 -17.86 -9.70
N ALA A 525 -22.22 -17.03 -9.96
CA ALA A 525 -21.53 -17.00 -11.23
C ALA A 525 -20.75 -18.29 -11.49
N ALA A 526 -20.12 -18.87 -10.49
CA ALA A 526 -19.43 -20.16 -10.61
C ALA A 526 -20.42 -21.28 -10.97
N ALA A 527 -21.61 -21.28 -10.40
CA ALA A 527 -22.68 -22.22 -10.76
C ALA A 527 -23.25 -21.94 -12.16
N TYR A 528 -23.46 -20.67 -12.53
CA TYR A 528 -23.98 -20.27 -13.84
C TYR A 528 -23.03 -20.60 -14.99
N PHE A 529 -21.71 -20.56 -14.76
CA PHE A 529 -20.66 -20.83 -15.73
C PHE A 529 -19.98 -22.19 -15.51
N VAL A 530 -20.63 -23.15 -14.83
CA VAL A 530 -20.01 -24.44 -14.47
C VAL A 530 -19.41 -25.19 -15.65
N ASP A 531 -20.01 -25.11 -16.84
CA ASP A 531 -19.56 -25.75 -18.08
C ASP A 531 -18.50 -24.93 -18.82
N ASP A 532 -18.15 -23.74 -18.37
CA ASP A 532 -17.17 -22.85 -19.00
C ASP A 532 -15.84 -22.90 -18.27
N VAL A 533 -14.93 -23.76 -18.76
CA VAL A 533 -13.62 -24.02 -18.13
C VAL A 533 -12.80 -22.73 -17.94
N GLU A 534 -12.84 -21.79 -18.90
CA GLU A 534 -12.09 -20.52 -18.81
C GLU A 534 -12.62 -19.65 -17.67
N LEU A 535 -13.94 -19.53 -17.56
CA LEU A 535 -14.58 -18.73 -16.51
C LEU A 535 -14.47 -19.37 -15.13
N THR A 536 -14.69 -20.67 -15.04
CA THR A 536 -14.53 -21.43 -13.79
C THR A 536 -13.12 -21.28 -13.24
N ALA A 537 -12.09 -21.44 -14.07
CA ALA A 537 -10.70 -21.25 -13.66
C ALA A 537 -10.37 -19.80 -13.22
N CYS A 538 -11.14 -18.80 -13.70
CA CYS A 538 -11.00 -17.42 -13.21
C CYS A 538 -11.68 -17.19 -11.87
N LEU A 539 -12.81 -17.85 -11.60
CA LEU A 539 -13.63 -17.64 -10.41
C LEU A 539 -13.19 -18.49 -9.23
N GLU A 540 -12.64 -19.69 -9.48
CA GLU A 540 -12.18 -20.62 -8.44
C GLU A 540 -11.22 -19.96 -7.40
N PRO A 541 -10.23 -19.12 -7.78
CA PRO A 541 -9.39 -18.44 -6.80
C PRO A 541 -10.17 -17.54 -5.83
N LEU A 542 -11.26 -16.91 -6.29
CA LEU A 542 -12.12 -16.08 -5.42
C LEU A 542 -12.85 -16.94 -4.38
N VAL A 543 -13.35 -18.10 -4.78
CA VAL A 543 -13.99 -19.07 -3.87
C VAL A 543 -12.96 -19.60 -2.87
N ALA A 544 -11.75 -19.97 -3.34
CA ALA A 544 -10.69 -20.52 -2.51
C ALA A 544 -10.23 -19.56 -1.39
N VAL A 545 -10.30 -18.24 -1.60
CA VAL A 545 -9.97 -17.24 -0.59
C VAL A 545 -11.19 -16.79 0.25
N GLY A 546 -12.36 -17.45 0.10
CA GLY A 546 -13.57 -17.13 0.85
C GLY A 546 -14.20 -15.79 0.46
N LEU A 547 -14.18 -15.43 -0.82
CA LEU A 547 -14.84 -14.24 -1.40
C LEU A 547 -16.04 -14.64 -2.29
N ASP A 548 -16.61 -15.81 -2.05
CA ASP A 548 -17.72 -16.39 -2.80
C ASP A 548 -19.02 -15.57 -2.72
N TYR A 549 -19.18 -14.78 -1.67
CA TYR A 549 -20.33 -13.89 -1.43
C TYR A 549 -20.23 -12.52 -2.14
N LEU A 550 -19.05 -12.10 -2.61
CA LEU A 550 -18.89 -10.83 -3.30
C LEU A 550 -19.59 -10.85 -4.66
N ARG A 551 -20.17 -9.70 -5.05
CA ARG A 551 -20.70 -9.54 -6.41
C ARG A 551 -19.58 -9.30 -7.41
N LEU A 552 -19.67 -9.90 -8.59
CA LEU A 552 -18.65 -9.77 -9.67
C LEU A 552 -18.39 -8.31 -10.06
N GLY A 553 -19.44 -7.48 -10.10
CA GLY A 553 -19.40 -6.07 -10.47
C GLY A 553 -19.21 -5.10 -9.31
N GLN A 554 -19.06 -5.58 -8.07
CA GLN A 554 -18.90 -4.71 -6.90
C GLN A 554 -17.69 -3.78 -7.07
N PRO A 555 -17.83 -2.46 -6.87
CA PRO A 555 -16.71 -1.54 -6.95
C PRO A 555 -15.64 -1.88 -5.90
N VAL A 556 -14.39 -2.10 -6.33
CA VAL A 556 -13.29 -2.45 -5.42
C VAL A 556 -13.05 -1.43 -4.30
N PRO A 557 -13.23 -0.11 -4.49
CA PRO A 557 -13.12 0.86 -3.39
C PRO A 557 -14.15 0.68 -2.25
N THR A 558 -15.20 -0.12 -2.45
CA THR A 558 -16.21 -0.42 -1.42
C THR A 558 -15.88 -1.68 -0.61
N LEU A 559 -14.79 -2.37 -0.93
CA LEU A 559 -14.36 -3.56 -0.21
C LEU A 559 -13.69 -3.18 1.11
N SER A 560 -13.89 -4.01 2.13
CA SER A 560 -13.14 -3.92 3.37
C SER A 560 -11.64 -4.20 3.13
N GLY A 561 -10.78 -3.79 4.08
CA GLY A 561 -9.33 -4.02 3.97
C GLY A 561 -8.97 -5.51 3.80
N GLY A 562 -9.66 -6.38 4.54
CA GLY A 562 -9.47 -7.84 4.44
C GLY A 562 -9.97 -8.41 3.11
N GLU A 563 -11.11 -7.95 2.58
CA GLU A 563 -11.62 -8.35 1.27
C GLU A 563 -10.67 -7.93 0.14
N ALA A 564 -10.18 -6.69 0.19
CA ALA A 564 -9.20 -6.18 -0.77
C ALA A 564 -7.92 -7.01 -0.75
N GLN A 565 -7.41 -7.37 0.43
CA GLN A 565 -6.22 -8.21 0.57
C GLN A 565 -6.44 -9.61 -0.02
N ARG A 566 -7.58 -10.26 0.30
CA ARG A 566 -7.93 -11.57 -0.26
C ARG A 566 -8.13 -11.52 -1.77
N LEU A 567 -8.73 -10.44 -2.30
CA LEU A 567 -8.86 -10.23 -3.73
C LEU A 567 -7.50 -10.10 -4.43
N LYS A 568 -6.54 -9.37 -3.82
CA LYS A 568 -5.15 -9.33 -4.32
C LYS A 568 -4.54 -10.73 -4.39
N LEU A 569 -4.71 -11.51 -3.34
CA LEU A 569 -4.20 -12.88 -3.28
C LEU A 569 -4.83 -13.73 -4.39
N ALA A 570 -6.16 -13.69 -4.56
CA ALA A 570 -6.87 -14.43 -5.60
C ALA A 570 -6.35 -14.12 -7.02
N GLY A 571 -6.06 -12.84 -7.30
CA GLY A 571 -5.50 -12.43 -8.59
C GLY A 571 -4.14 -13.06 -8.92
N HIS A 572 -3.39 -13.48 -7.91
CA HIS A 572 -2.09 -14.14 -8.07
C HIS A 572 -2.14 -15.67 -8.00
N LEU A 573 -3.22 -16.26 -7.52
CA LEU A 573 -3.39 -17.72 -7.50
C LEU A 573 -3.64 -18.30 -8.91
N LYS A 574 -4.16 -17.50 -9.83
CA LYS A 574 -4.36 -17.90 -11.23
C LYS A 574 -3.03 -17.89 -11.97
N GLY A 575 -2.50 -19.07 -12.29
CA GLY A 575 -1.33 -19.21 -13.15
C GLY A 575 -0.04 -18.75 -12.52
N THR A 576 0.22 -19.12 -11.28
CA THR A 576 1.51 -18.88 -10.63
C THR A 576 2.63 -19.50 -11.46
N ALA A 577 3.45 -18.66 -12.08
CA ALA A 577 4.72 -19.09 -12.63
C ALA A 577 5.50 -19.78 -11.50
N LYS A 578 6.09 -20.96 -11.78
CA LYS A 578 6.94 -21.65 -10.81
C LYS A 578 7.97 -20.66 -10.25
N GLY A 579 8.00 -20.49 -8.93
CA GLY A 579 8.96 -19.63 -8.25
C GLY A 579 8.48 -18.21 -7.91
N THR A 580 7.16 -17.93 -7.85
CA THR A 580 6.67 -16.64 -7.35
C THR A 580 6.90 -16.52 -5.85
N PHE A 581 7.54 -15.42 -5.42
CA PHE A 581 7.72 -15.08 -4.03
C PHE A 581 6.63 -14.08 -3.62
N CYS A 582 5.78 -14.48 -2.67
CA CYS A 582 4.67 -13.66 -2.19
C CYS A 582 4.97 -13.09 -0.81
N PHE A 583 4.87 -11.77 -0.67
CA PHE A 583 4.91 -11.10 0.61
C PHE A 583 3.50 -10.72 1.07
N SER A 584 3.15 -11.03 2.30
CA SER A 584 2.00 -10.43 2.98
C SER A 584 2.48 -9.43 4.03
N ALA A 585 2.14 -8.17 3.85
CA ALA A 585 2.45 -7.15 4.83
C ALA A 585 1.33 -7.10 5.86
N LYS A 586 1.70 -7.12 7.13
CA LYS A 586 0.85 -7.02 8.32
C LYS A 586 0.08 -8.28 8.72
N GLY A 587 0.76 -9.13 9.49
CA GLY A 587 0.19 -9.96 10.57
C GLY A 587 -1.07 -10.80 10.31
N THR A 588 -1.63 -10.75 9.12
CA THR A 588 -2.79 -11.53 8.73
C THR A 588 -2.30 -12.71 7.93
N PHE A 589 -2.62 -13.89 8.39
CA PHE A 589 -2.23 -15.17 7.82
C PHE A 589 -2.58 -15.25 6.34
N CYS A 590 -1.59 -15.54 5.49
CA CYS A 590 -1.86 -16.12 4.18
C CYS A 590 -2.16 -17.61 4.41
N PHE A 591 -3.36 -18.02 4.14
CA PHE A 591 -3.78 -19.42 4.09
C PHE A 591 -3.32 -20.10 2.81
#